data_175292cfa6b80c4e2b25917d1404c452
#
_entry.id   175292cfa6b80c4e2b25917d1404c452
#
_cell.length_a   1.000
_cell.length_b   1.000
_cell.length_c   1.000
_cell.angle_alpha   90.00
_cell.angle_beta   90.00
_cell.angle_gamma   90.00
#
_symmetry.space_group_name_H-M   'P 1'
#
loop_
_entity.id
_entity.type
_entity.pdbx_description
1 polymer ?
#
loop_
_entity_poly.entity_id
_entity_poly.type
_entity_poly.pdbx_seq_one_letter_code
_entity_poly.pdbx_strand_id
1 'polypeptide(L)'
;MDNNSMAIRKLKFHMAGRNPQIVPCLVGPTGIGKTAIVHQVAKELGAELVYFNMAQQNQGDNALPVPHINAGQTLVQYALHHKFQEILDNPNKDFIVMCDELARAQIPVISEWMTVLNERQIQGRKFGKNVRVIAAMNPSSTMKGYEDTDYIATEMDPAHLTRFHFIYMKEDRIDWLKWAKENDIHEYVIRFLEDAKNIAYFYGQSVDDVRVRTPKGWEQLSDMLKDMEAQGLFDDPSDDDRAFIAGVISDQIGYDAGPLFATMIWDSIESIPLSKVMTNKPVPQKLINQFANNTLQKQIITVDSWLAEMKERNVKFTPQHVANFIAFWGTMKSDDAKTNVGYAITRDFFTADLNASNKANVKDDCIAGLFYFGDETYTKPFVEFMDKALSAAEIKVS
;
A
#
# COMPACT_ATOMS: atom_id res chain seq x y z
N MET A 1 -4.74 8.57 16.59
CA MET A 1 -4.50 9.36 15.37
C MET A 1 -3.25 8.83 14.74
N ASP A 2 -3.35 8.44 13.50
CA ASP A 2 -2.24 7.92 12.74
C ASP A 2 -1.21 9.02 12.40
N ASN A 3 0.00 8.60 12.10
CA ASN A 3 1.16 9.50 11.99
C ASN A 3 1.01 10.49 10.82
N ASN A 4 0.49 10.03 9.68
CA ASN A 4 0.27 10.84 8.49
C ASN A 4 -0.88 11.83 8.67
N SER A 5 -2.00 11.41 9.24
CA SER A 5 -3.11 12.31 9.59
C SER A 5 -2.69 13.42 10.56
N MET A 6 -1.79 13.08 11.51
CA MET A 6 -1.27 14.09 12.43
C MET A 6 -0.34 15.08 11.71
N ALA A 7 0.51 14.62 10.79
CA ALA A 7 1.36 15.50 9.99
C ALA A 7 0.52 16.43 9.10
N ILE A 8 -0.48 15.90 8.41
CA ILE A 8 -1.44 16.68 7.60
C ILE A 8 -2.14 17.75 8.47
N ARG A 9 -2.64 17.35 9.65
CA ARG A 9 -3.31 18.28 10.57
C ARG A 9 -2.40 19.40 11.04
N LYS A 10 -1.14 19.09 11.38
CA LYS A 10 -0.14 20.08 11.75
C LYS A 10 0.19 21.03 10.59
N LEU A 11 0.36 20.52 9.37
CA LEU A 11 0.57 21.34 8.19
C LEU A 11 -0.61 22.29 7.96
N LYS A 12 -1.85 21.80 7.97
CA LYS A 12 -3.06 22.62 7.83
C LYS A 12 -3.16 23.70 8.91
N PHE A 13 -2.79 23.38 10.15
CA PHE A 13 -2.73 24.35 11.23
C PHE A 13 -1.77 25.50 10.89
N HIS A 14 -0.56 25.19 10.37
CA HIS A 14 0.40 26.21 9.94
C HIS A 14 -0.09 26.99 8.72
N MET A 15 -0.77 26.33 7.77
CA MET A 15 -1.31 27.00 6.58
C MET A 15 -2.40 28.02 6.95
N ALA A 16 -3.23 27.72 7.96
CA ALA A 16 -4.26 28.60 8.47
C ALA A 16 -3.72 29.67 9.45
N GLY A 17 -2.50 29.50 9.94
CA GLY A 17 -1.89 30.35 10.97
C GLY A 17 -1.63 31.77 10.52
N ARG A 18 -1.69 32.69 11.50
CA ARG A 18 -1.42 34.13 11.28
C ARG A 18 0.05 34.50 11.24
N ASN A 19 0.93 33.61 11.73
CA ASN A 19 2.38 33.86 11.77
C ASN A 19 3.09 33.11 10.63
N PRO A 20 3.38 33.79 9.51
CA PRO A 20 4.06 33.17 8.37
C PRO A 20 5.56 32.95 8.60
N GLN A 21 6.15 33.49 9.65
CA GLN A 21 7.60 33.41 9.92
C GLN A 21 8.03 32.02 10.41
N ILE A 22 7.11 31.23 10.96
CA ILE A 22 7.42 29.86 11.35
C ILE A 22 7.20 28.94 10.15
N VAL A 23 8.26 28.25 9.73
CA VAL A 23 8.23 27.31 8.61
C VAL A 23 7.99 25.90 9.13
N PRO A 24 6.86 25.24 8.80
CA PRO A 24 6.71 23.84 9.07
C PRO A 24 7.71 23.04 8.23
N CYS A 25 8.48 22.17 8.87
CA CYS A 25 9.46 21.32 8.23
C CYS A 25 9.13 19.85 8.52
N LEU A 26 8.80 19.09 7.47
CA LEU A 26 8.62 17.65 7.56
C LEU A 26 9.98 16.97 7.67
N VAL A 27 10.19 16.23 8.76
CA VAL A 27 11.42 15.48 9.02
C VAL A 27 11.08 14.00 9.08
N GLY A 28 11.73 13.20 8.27
CA GLY A 28 11.53 11.76 8.30
C GLY A 28 12.33 11.04 7.23
N PRO A 29 12.43 9.72 7.33
CA PRO A 29 13.20 8.89 6.41
C PRO A 29 12.78 9.07 4.93
N THR A 30 13.62 8.54 4.03
CA THR A 30 13.30 8.58 2.59
C THR A 30 12.09 7.69 2.27
N GLY A 31 11.32 8.08 1.26
CA GLY A 31 10.23 7.26 0.70
C GLY A 31 9.00 7.06 1.59
N ILE A 32 8.85 7.80 2.72
CA ILE A 32 7.69 7.69 3.63
C ILE A 32 6.51 8.60 3.25
N GLY A 33 6.61 9.35 2.16
CA GLY A 33 5.49 10.16 1.65
C GLY A 33 5.51 11.64 2.05
N LYS A 34 6.64 12.22 2.48
CA LYS A 34 6.73 13.66 2.83
C LYS A 34 6.18 14.56 1.73
N THR A 35 6.67 14.39 0.50
CA THR A 35 6.25 15.17 -0.66
C THR A 35 4.78 14.92 -1.02
N ALA A 36 4.32 13.65 -0.94
CA ALA A 36 2.93 13.29 -1.22
C ALA A 36 1.94 13.98 -0.27
N ILE A 37 2.27 14.06 1.01
CA ILE A 37 1.44 14.78 2.00
C ILE A 37 1.33 16.26 1.66
N VAL A 38 2.41 16.91 1.22
CA VAL A 38 2.35 18.33 0.82
C VAL A 38 1.48 18.52 -0.43
N HIS A 39 1.58 17.63 -1.41
CA HIS A 39 0.68 17.61 -2.57
C HIS A 39 -0.79 17.45 -2.16
N GLN A 40 -1.08 16.52 -1.24
CA GLN A 40 -2.42 16.33 -0.72
C GLN A 40 -2.96 17.61 -0.04
N VAL A 41 -2.17 18.21 0.85
CA VAL A 41 -2.55 19.44 1.56
C VAL A 41 -2.77 20.59 0.58
N ALA A 42 -1.91 20.75 -0.42
CA ALA A 42 -2.07 21.77 -1.46
C ALA A 42 -3.40 21.59 -2.23
N LYS A 43 -3.68 20.36 -2.66
CA LYS A 43 -4.94 20.01 -3.35
C LYS A 43 -6.18 20.31 -2.49
N GLU A 44 -6.17 19.92 -1.22
CA GLU A 44 -7.29 20.12 -0.30
C GLU A 44 -7.54 21.60 0.04
N LEU A 45 -6.47 22.43 0.00
CA LEU A 45 -6.57 23.86 0.21
C LEU A 45 -6.84 24.66 -1.08
N GLY A 46 -6.85 24.01 -2.24
CA GLY A 46 -6.98 24.67 -3.54
C GLY A 46 -5.77 25.56 -3.87
N ALA A 47 -4.62 25.34 -3.23
CA ALA A 47 -3.41 26.10 -3.45
C ALA A 47 -2.52 25.46 -4.53
N GLU A 48 -1.86 26.30 -5.32
CA GLU A 48 -0.86 25.83 -6.27
C GLU A 48 0.45 25.48 -5.56
N LEU A 49 0.98 24.29 -5.87
CA LEU A 49 2.24 23.83 -5.30
C LEU A 49 3.42 24.25 -6.19
N VAL A 50 4.29 25.05 -5.65
CA VAL A 50 5.55 25.48 -6.29
C VAL A 50 6.70 24.71 -5.65
N TYR A 51 7.16 23.68 -6.35
CA TYR A 51 8.16 22.74 -5.85
C TYR A 51 9.58 23.15 -6.21
N PHE A 52 10.49 23.13 -5.23
CA PHE A 52 11.93 23.29 -5.38
C PHE A 52 12.66 22.12 -4.72
N ASN A 53 13.49 21.42 -5.50
CA ASN A 53 14.43 20.44 -4.96
C ASN A 53 15.71 21.18 -4.54
N MET A 54 15.91 21.29 -3.24
CA MET A 54 17.01 22.08 -2.67
C MET A 54 18.38 21.45 -2.93
N ALA A 55 18.44 20.13 -3.12
CA ALA A 55 19.69 19.44 -3.49
C ALA A 55 20.19 19.81 -4.90
N GLN A 56 19.32 20.33 -5.75
CA GLN A 56 19.64 20.73 -7.12
C GLN A 56 19.83 22.25 -7.29
N GLN A 57 19.59 23.04 -6.24
CA GLN A 57 19.73 24.48 -6.31
C GLN A 57 21.18 24.92 -6.15
N ASN A 58 21.57 25.91 -6.93
CA ASN A 58 22.84 26.59 -6.78
C ASN A 58 22.63 28.02 -6.24
N GLN A 59 23.69 28.61 -5.68
CA GLN A 59 23.66 29.99 -5.26
C GLN A 59 23.41 30.89 -6.48
N GLY A 60 22.45 31.78 -6.39
CA GLY A 60 22.07 32.70 -7.46
C GLY A 60 21.01 32.19 -8.42
N ASP A 61 20.57 30.92 -8.34
CA ASP A 61 19.51 30.39 -9.22
C ASP A 61 18.16 31.10 -9.05
N ASN A 62 17.94 31.71 -7.89
CA ASN A 62 16.68 32.39 -7.58
C ASN A 62 16.56 33.77 -8.23
N ALA A 63 17.67 34.42 -8.49
CA ALA A 63 17.69 35.79 -9.05
C ALA A 63 19.05 36.12 -9.65
N LEU A 64 19.06 36.52 -10.91
CA LEU A 64 20.26 36.94 -11.62
C LEU A 64 20.35 38.48 -11.65
N PRO A 65 21.47 39.06 -11.28
CA PRO A 65 21.69 40.51 -11.44
C PRO A 65 21.83 40.86 -12.93
N VAL A 66 20.99 41.75 -13.41
CA VAL A 66 21.01 42.23 -14.80
C VAL A 66 21.31 43.72 -14.78
N PRO A 67 22.39 44.19 -15.43
CA PRO A 67 22.65 45.62 -15.59
C PRO A 67 21.55 46.27 -16.43
N HIS A 68 21.00 47.35 -15.94
CA HIS A 68 20.01 48.15 -16.64
C HIS A 68 20.49 49.62 -16.71
N ILE A 69 20.52 50.18 -17.93
CA ILE A 69 20.91 51.57 -18.13
C ILE A 69 19.64 52.41 -18.19
N ASN A 70 19.51 53.31 -17.23
CA ASN A 70 18.41 54.26 -17.18
C ASN A 70 18.97 55.69 -16.97
N ALA A 71 18.62 56.61 -17.87
CA ALA A 71 19.01 58.00 -17.84
C ALA A 71 20.53 58.23 -17.62
N GLY A 72 21.38 57.39 -18.25
CA GLY A 72 22.85 57.48 -18.14
C GLY A 72 23.43 56.89 -16.85
N GLN A 73 22.62 56.31 -15.98
CA GLN A 73 23.05 55.56 -14.80
C GLN A 73 22.94 54.07 -15.02
N THR A 74 23.95 53.32 -14.61
CA THR A 74 23.88 51.85 -14.59
C THR A 74 23.31 51.40 -13.25
N LEU A 75 22.14 50.77 -13.30
CA LEU A 75 21.45 50.16 -12.16
C LEU A 75 21.52 48.66 -12.29
N VAL A 76 21.48 47.94 -11.16
CA VAL A 76 21.33 46.50 -11.18
C VAL A 76 19.87 46.18 -10.87
N GLN A 77 19.23 45.46 -11.77
CA GLN A 77 17.93 44.83 -11.57
C GLN A 77 18.10 43.31 -11.46
N TYR A 78 17.21 42.66 -10.76
CA TYR A 78 17.25 41.21 -10.63
C TYR A 78 16.17 40.55 -11.50
N ALA A 79 16.58 39.71 -12.42
CA ALA A 79 15.70 38.80 -13.12
C ALA A 79 15.41 37.60 -12.22
N LEU A 80 14.17 37.45 -11.76
CA LEU A 80 13.79 36.41 -10.85
C LEU A 80 13.58 35.06 -11.60
N HIS A 81 13.82 33.98 -10.92
CA HIS A 81 13.38 32.65 -11.38
C HIS A 81 11.88 32.68 -11.72
N HIS A 82 11.47 32.09 -12.85
CA HIS A 82 10.10 32.19 -13.36
C HIS A 82 9.01 31.81 -12.33
N LYS A 83 9.26 30.79 -11.49
CA LYS A 83 8.34 30.37 -10.43
C LYS A 83 8.07 31.48 -9.39
N PHE A 84 9.09 32.26 -9.01
CA PHE A 84 8.89 33.39 -8.11
C PHE A 84 8.20 34.56 -8.80
N GLN A 85 8.52 34.81 -10.07
CA GLN A 85 7.82 35.82 -10.85
C GLN A 85 6.32 35.47 -10.96
N GLU A 86 5.98 34.22 -11.24
CA GLU A 86 4.59 33.75 -11.28
C GLU A 86 3.84 33.99 -9.96
N ILE A 87 4.47 33.69 -8.81
CA ILE A 87 3.89 33.97 -7.49
C ILE A 87 3.58 35.45 -7.32
N LEU A 88 4.52 36.32 -7.70
CA LEU A 88 4.39 37.77 -7.54
C LEU A 88 3.36 38.37 -8.49
N ASP A 89 3.22 37.82 -9.70
CA ASP A 89 2.25 38.29 -10.71
C ASP A 89 0.80 37.85 -10.40
N ASN A 90 0.64 36.88 -9.46
CA ASN A 90 -0.66 36.33 -9.10
C ASN A 90 -1.01 36.53 -7.61
N PRO A 91 -1.18 37.79 -7.13
CA PRO A 91 -1.34 38.09 -5.71
C PRO A 91 -2.65 37.57 -5.08
N ASN A 92 -3.60 37.16 -5.89
CA ASN A 92 -4.91 36.64 -5.46
C ASN A 92 -5.00 35.09 -5.50
N LYS A 93 -3.95 34.41 -5.92
CA LYS A 93 -3.91 32.95 -6.02
C LYS A 93 -3.11 32.40 -4.84
N ASP A 94 -3.65 31.39 -4.18
CA ASP A 94 -2.95 30.73 -3.07
C ASP A 94 -1.83 29.84 -3.57
N PHE A 95 -0.64 29.98 -2.96
CA PHE A 95 0.55 29.21 -3.28
C PHE A 95 1.13 28.54 -2.04
N ILE A 96 1.64 27.32 -2.25
CA ILE A 96 2.52 26.63 -1.30
C ILE A 96 3.88 26.46 -1.97
N VAL A 97 4.89 27.11 -1.47
CA VAL A 97 6.28 26.91 -1.88
C VAL A 97 6.86 25.78 -1.06
N MET A 98 7.23 24.70 -1.71
CA MET A 98 7.83 23.53 -1.07
C MET A 98 9.33 23.50 -1.33
N CYS A 99 10.13 23.56 -0.25
CA CYS A 99 11.58 23.38 -0.25
C CYS A 99 11.89 21.94 0.18
N ASP A 100 11.98 21.03 -0.79
CA ASP A 100 12.26 19.61 -0.52
C ASP A 100 13.75 19.31 -0.48
N GLU A 101 14.17 18.25 0.22
CA GLU A 101 15.57 17.85 0.37
C GLU A 101 16.45 18.98 0.98
N LEU A 102 15.88 19.77 1.90
CA LEU A 102 16.55 20.97 2.44
C LEU A 102 17.92 20.66 3.05
N ALA A 103 18.07 19.56 3.77
CA ALA A 103 19.33 19.14 4.39
C ALA A 103 20.40 18.68 3.40
N ARG A 104 20.08 18.58 2.10
CA ARG A 104 21.05 18.28 1.04
C ARG A 104 21.56 19.51 0.31
N ALA A 105 20.98 20.67 0.58
CA ALA A 105 21.44 21.93 -0.01
C ALA A 105 22.79 22.33 0.56
N GLN A 106 23.58 23.03 -0.25
CA GLN A 106 24.82 23.64 0.22
C GLN A 106 24.52 24.83 1.15
N ILE A 107 25.40 25.09 2.12
CA ILE A 107 25.22 26.16 3.11
C ILE A 107 24.95 27.55 2.46
N PRO A 108 25.64 27.97 1.38
CA PRO A 108 25.34 29.23 0.71
C PRO A 108 23.93 29.31 0.15
N VAL A 109 23.42 28.18 -0.38
CA VAL A 109 22.04 28.05 -0.89
C VAL A 109 21.05 28.19 0.25
N ILE A 110 21.25 27.48 1.36
CA ILE A 110 20.39 27.57 2.54
C ILE A 110 20.33 29.00 3.03
N SER A 111 21.49 29.70 3.13
CA SER A 111 21.57 31.08 3.58
C SER A 111 20.79 32.03 2.67
N GLU A 112 20.90 31.87 1.35
CA GLU A 112 20.14 32.67 0.38
C GLU A 112 18.63 32.43 0.53
N TRP A 113 18.23 31.15 0.69
CA TRP A 113 16.83 30.78 0.82
C TRP A 113 16.20 31.20 2.15
N MET A 114 16.98 31.58 3.15
CA MET A 114 16.45 32.10 4.42
C MET A 114 15.58 33.33 4.25
N THR A 115 15.81 34.15 3.23
CA THR A 115 14.94 35.30 2.91
C THR A 115 13.57 34.84 2.44
N VAL A 116 13.52 33.77 1.64
CA VAL A 116 12.26 33.13 1.19
C VAL A 116 11.58 32.43 2.37
N LEU A 117 12.32 31.66 3.13
CA LEU A 117 11.80 30.83 4.23
C LEU A 117 11.26 31.68 5.39
N ASN A 118 11.99 32.71 5.83
CA ASN A 118 11.63 33.46 7.02
C ASN A 118 10.97 34.80 6.72
N GLU A 119 11.53 35.54 5.76
CA GLU A 119 11.12 36.92 5.51
C GLU A 119 10.00 37.00 4.47
N ARG A 120 9.70 35.87 3.82
CA ARG A 120 8.68 35.78 2.76
C ARG A 120 8.92 36.79 1.66
N GLN A 121 10.17 36.92 1.23
CA GLN A 121 10.56 37.83 0.17
C GLN A 121 11.68 37.26 -0.70
N ILE A 122 11.82 37.79 -1.88
CA ILE A 122 12.93 37.55 -2.78
C ILE A 122 13.43 38.89 -3.36
N GLN A 123 14.73 39.18 -3.22
CA GLN A 123 15.33 40.41 -3.69
C GLN A 123 14.51 41.66 -3.33
N GLY A 124 14.06 41.74 -2.06
CA GLY A 124 13.25 42.82 -1.54
C GLY A 124 11.78 42.84 -1.94
N ARG A 125 11.33 41.94 -2.81
CA ARG A 125 9.93 41.80 -3.19
C ARG A 125 9.23 40.83 -2.26
N LYS A 126 8.30 41.36 -1.44
CA LYS A 126 7.55 40.57 -0.45
C LYS A 126 6.44 39.74 -1.09
N PHE A 127 6.31 38.51 -0.64
CA PHE A 127 5.17 37.68 -1.01
C PHE A 127 3.91 38.13 -0.25
N GLY A 128 2.77 37.92 -0.88
CA GLY A 128 1.46 38.14 -0.27
C GLY A 128 1.13 37.14 0.86
N LYS A 129 0.06 37.41 1.60
CA LYS A 129 -0.44 36.53 2.65
C LYS A 129 -0.97 35.19 2.12
N ASN A 130 -1.21 35.12 0.82
CA ASN A 130 -1.63 33.95 0.06
C ASN A 130 -0.49 32.95 -0.18
N VAL A 131 0.76 33.29 0.17
CA VAL A 131 1.92 32.42 -0.02
C VAL A 131 2.33 31.77 1.29
N ARG A 132 2.38 30.46 1.30
CA ARG A 132 2.88 29.64 2.41
C ARG A 132 4.14 28.92 1.98
N VAL A 133 5.02 28.65 2.93
CA VAL A 133 6.25 27.90 2.66
C VAL A 133 6.30 26.68 3.57
N ILE A 134 6.67 25.54 3.00
CA ILE A 134 6.89 24.27 3.69
C ILE A 134 8.28 23.78 3.33
N ALA A 135 9.00 23.26 4.31
CA ALA A 135 10.26 22.56 4.08
C ALA A 135 10.08 21.06 4.33
N ALA A 136 10.91 20.27 3.66
CA ALA A 136 11.03 18.85 3.96
C ALA A 136 12.49 18.41 3.90
N MET A 137 12.87 17.48 4.77
CA MET A 137 14.23 16.97 4.82
C MET A 137 14.29 15.57 5.40
N ASN A 138 15.36 14.85 5.09
CA ASN A 138 15.71 13.62 5.81
C ASN A 138 16.36 13.99 7.16
N PRO A 139 16.23 13.14 8.18
CA PRO A 139 16.86 13.38 9.46
C PRO A 139 18.39 13.32 9.35
N SER A 140 19.08 14.06 10.18
CA SER A 140 20.53 13.97 10.39
C SER A 140 20.81 12.98 11.53
N SER A 141 21.96 12.31 11.51
CA SER A 141 22.46 11.48 12.62
C SER A 141 22.66 12.28 13.93
N THR A 142 22.70 13.59 13.87
CA THR A 142 22.75 14.48 15.05
C THR A 142 21.37 14.67 15.69
N MET A 143 20.28 14.25 15.04
CA MET A 143 18.93 14.36 15.56
C MET A 143 18.59 13.18 16.47
N LYS A 144 18.01 13.47 17.62
CA LYS A 144 17.61 12.44 18.61
C LYS A 144 16.66 11.43 17.99
N GLY A 145 17.03 10.13 18.10
CA GLY A 145 16.29 9.01 17.55
C GLY A 145 16.62 8.68 16.09
N TYR A 146 17.67 9.30 15.54
CA TYR A 146 18.18 9.05 14.20
C TYR A 146 19.71 8.90 14.19
N GLU A 147 20.31 8.58 15.35
CA GLU A 147 21.76 8.50 15.56
C GLU A 147 22.42 7.45 14.65
N ASP A 148 21.67 6.40 14.29
CA ASP A 148 22.13 5.28 13.47
C ASP A 148 21.81 5.47 11.96
N THR A 149 21.47 6.68 11.52
CA THR A 149 21.17 6.92 10.10
C THR A 149 22.41 7.35 9.31
N ASP A 150 22.56 6.79 8.11
CA ASP A 150 23.64 7.14 7.17
C ASP A 150 23.26 8.27 6.19
N TYR A 151 22.22 9.07 6.52
CA TYR A 151 21.84 10.18 5.66
C TYR A 151 22.91 11.25 5.63
N ILE A 152 23.42 11.56 4.43
CA ILE A 152 24.28 12.73 4.20
C ILE A 152 23.38 13.96 4.33
N ALA A 153 23.52 14.68 5.44
CA ALA A 153 22.80 15.90 5.71
C ALA A 153 23.80 17.03 6.00
N THR A 154 23.59 18.18 5.39
CA THR A 154 24.30 19.41 5.70
C THR A 154 23.86 19.88 7.08
N GLU A 155 24.78 20.03 8.00
CA GLU A 155 24.50 20.61 9.31
C GLU A 155 24.10 22.08 9.15
N MET A 156 22.90 22.41 9.59
CA MET A 156 22.40 23.78 9.59
C MET A 156 22.80 24.51 10.88
N ASP A 157 23.15 25.77 10.72
CA ASP A 157 23.39 26.66 11.86
C ASP A 157 22.20 26.65 12.83
N PRO A 158 22.42 26.58 14.15
CA PRO A 158 21.36 26.67 15.15
C PRO A 158 20.41 27.85 14.96
N ALA A 159 20.91 28.99 14.48
CA ALA A 159 20.09 30.15 14.16
C ALA A 159 19.09 29.88 13.03
N HIS A 160 19.43 29.03 12.06
CA HIS A 160 18.51 28.59 11.02
C HIS A 160 17.47 27.63 11.59
N LEU A 161 17.89 26.67 12.43
CA LEU A 161 17.02 25.63 13.00
C LEU A 161 15.87 26.23 13.83
N THR A 162 16.12 27.35 14.54
CA THR A 162 15.07 28.01 15.36
C THR A 162 13.89 28.56 14.55
N ARG A 163 14.00 28.62 13.23
CA ARG A 163 12.98 29.15 12.32
C ARG A 163 12.00 28.09 11.83
N PHE A 164 12.31 26.82 12.10
CA PHE A 164 11.48 25.69 11.69
C PHE A 164 10.65 25.16 12.85
N HIS A 165 9.44 24.77 12.54
CA HIS A 165 8.66 23.87 13.37
C HIS A 165 8.75 22.47 12.79
N PHE A 166 9.56 21.64 13.41
CA PHE A 166 9.79 20.27 12.96
C PHE A 166 8.58 19.37 13.21
N ILE A 167 8.09 18.75 12.15
CA ILE A 167 7.03 17.76 12.16
C ILE A 167 7.68 16.42 11.82
N TYR A 168 7.93 15.63 12.84
CA TYR A 168 8.55 14.33 12.66
C TYR A 168 7.55 13.32 12.12
N MET A 169 7.95 12.62 11.07
CA MET A 169 7.21 11.54 10.44
C MET A 169 7.98 10.23 10.59
N LYS A 170 7.24 9.16 10.82
CA LYS A 170 7.76 7.79 10.86
C LYS A 170 6.99 6.95 9.86
N GLU A 171 7.61 5.86 9.48
CA GLU A 171 6.92 4.83 8.71
C GLU A 171 5.78 4.23 9.53
N ASP A 172 4.62 4.09 8.92
CA ASP A 172 3.45 3.45 9.52
C ASP A 172 2.78 2.55 8.49
N ARG A 173 2.95 1.22 8.70
CA ARG A 173 2.39 0.21 7.81
C ARG A 173 0.87 0.23 7.78
N ILE A 174 0.24 0.44 8.93
CA ILE A 174 -1.22 0.40 9.04
C ILE A 174 -1.83 1.58 8.28
N ASP A 175 -1.26 2.77 8.44
CA ASP A 175 -1.68 3.96 7.72
C ASP A 175 -1.44 3.82 6.21
N TRP A 176 -0.28 3.28 5.84
CA TRP A 176 0.02 3.04 4.43
C TRP A 176 -0.93 2.01 3.81
N LEU A 177 -1.28 0.94 4.50
CA LEU A 177 -2.23 -0.07 4.01
C LEU A 177 -3.63 0.50 3.82
N LYS A 178 -4.09 1.40 4.69
CA LYS A 178 -5.37 2.11 4.49
C LYS A 178 -5.33 2.94 3.21
N TRP A 179 -4.27 3.74 3.06
CA TRP A 179 -4.05 4.53 1.86
C TRP A 179 -3.95 3.65 0.61
N ALA A 180 -3.21 2.56 0.67
CA ALA A 180 -2.99 1.64 -0.44
C ALA A 180 -4.29 1.05 -1.00
N LYS A 181 -5.26 0.72 -0.12
CA LYS A 181 -6.58 0.21 -0.51
C LYS A 181 -7.43 1.24 -1.27
N GLU A 182 -7.17 2.53 -1.06
CA GLU A 182 -7.90 3.63 -1.68
C GLU A 182 -7.18 4.20 -2.92
N ASN A 183 -5.91 3.80 -3.15
CA ASN A 183 -5.05 4.40 -4.17
C ASN A 183 -4.49 3.41 -5.20
N ASP A 184 -5.30 2.42 -5.57
CA ASP A 184 -5.01 1.50 -6.68
C ASP A 184 -3.65 0.76 -6.54
N ILE A 185 -3.25 0.42 -5.32
CA ILE A 185 -2.10 -0.46 -5.10
C ILE A 185 -2.49 -1.90 -5.41
N HIS A 186 -1.60 -2.61 -6.12
CA HIS A 186 -1.82 -3.99 -6.52
C HIS A 186 -2.13 -4.90 -5.33
N GLU A 187 -3.15 -5.77 -5.47
CA GLU A 187 -3.65 -6.61 -4.38
C GLU A 187 -2.59 -7.52 -3.75
N TYR A 188 -1.64 -8.02 -4.52
CA TYR A 188 -0.55 -8.83 -3.98
C TYR A 188 0.34 -8.06 -3.01
N VAL A 189 0.60 -6.77 -3.27
CA VAL A 189 1.37 -5.91 -2.35
C VAL A 189 0.60 -5.72 -1.04
N ILE A 190 -0.69 -5.40 -1.14
CA ILE A 190 -1.55 -5.21 0.04
C ILE A 190 -1.59 -6.50 0.86
N ARG A 191 -1.88 -7.64 0.24
CA ARG A 191 -1.98 -8.94 0.89
C ARG A 191 -0.68 -9.36 1.57
N PHE A 192 0.47 -9.16 0.92
CA PHE A 192 1.77 -9.49 1.51
C PHE A 192 2.04 -8.67 2.77
N LEU A 193 1.78 -7.36 2.70
CA LEU A 193 2.01 -6.45 3.80
C LEU A 193 0.94 -6.50 4.90
N GLU A 194 -0.23 -7.06 4.65
CA GLU A 194 -1.24 -7.33 5.68
C GLU A 194 -0.85 -8.49 6.60
N ASP A 195 -0.11 -9.47 6.09
CA ASP A 195 0.33 -10.60 6.90
C ASP A 195 1.25 -10.12 8.03
N ALA A 196 0.88 -10.48 9.25
CA ALA A 196 1.65 -10.13 10.45
C ALA A 196 3.09 -10.67 10.44
N LYS A 197 3.35 -11.76 9.71
CA LYS A 197 4.70 -12.34 9.56
C LYS A 197 5.63 -11.44 8.73
N ASN A 198 5.07 -10.59 7.88
CA ASN A 198 5.79 -9.75 6.94
C ASN A 198 5.98 -8.30 7.41
N ILE A 199 5.65 -7.99 8.67
CA ILE A 199 5.77 -6.63 9.23
C ILE A 199 7.18 -6.06 9.06
N ALA A 200 8.21 -6.88 9.27
CA ALA A 200 9.61 -6.46 9.17
C ALA A 200 10.04 -6.08 7.74
N TYR A 201 9.28 -6.49 6.72
CA TYR A 201 9.60 -6.16 5.33
C TYR A 201 9.00 -4.84 4.84
N PHE A 202 8.13 -4.21 5.62
CA PHE A 202 7.50 -2.96 5.20
C PHE A 202 8.51 -1.81 5.02
N TYR A 203 9.44 -1.68 5.98
CA TYR A 203 10.46 -0.64 5.97
C TYR A 203 11.77 -1.17 6.54
N GLY A 204 12.91 -0.72 5.99
CA GLY A 204 14.23 -1.04 6.49
C GLY A 204 15.14 -1.67 5.44
N GLN A 205 16.40 -1.84 5.80
CA GLN A 205 17.41 -2.40 4.91
C GLN A 205 17.20 -3.91 4.74
N SER A 206 17.39 -4.40 3.51
CA SER A 206 17.48 -5.83 3.24
C SER A 206 18.74 -6.41 3.88
N VAL A 207 18.67 -7.65 4.34
CA VAL A 207 19.78 -8.31 5.05
C VAL A 207 21.00 -8.49 4.13
N ASP A 208 20.76 -8.75 2.85
CA ASP A 208 21.80 -9.12 1.87
C ASP A 208 21.99 -8.07 0.76
N ASP A 209 21.43 -6.87 0.90
CA ASP A 209 21.47 -5.82 -0.13
C ASP A 209 21.61 -4.44 0.51
N VAL A 210 22.18 -3.51 -0.25
CA VAL A 210 22.25 -2.07 0.09
C VAL A 210 20.87 -1.37 -0.01
N ARG A 211 19.84 -2.07 -0.45
CA ARG A 211 18.50 -1.51 -0.65
C ARG A 211 17.78 -1.26 0.66
N VAL A 212 17.08 -0.14 0.69
CA VAL A 212 16.14 0.20 1.76
C VAL A 212 14.73 0.05 1.22
N ARG A 213 13.97 -0.88 1.77
CA ARG A 213 12.53 -0.98 1.51
C ARG A 213 11.82 0.23 2.08
N THR A 214 10.95 0.82 1.30
CA THR A 214 10.21 2.01 1.68
C THR A 214 8.77 1.91 1.17
N PRO A 215 7.82 2.64 1.75
CA PRO A 215 6.47 2.81 1.20
C PRO A 215 6.44 3.14 -0.29
N LYS A 216 7.35 4.01 -0.74
CA LYS A 216 7.50 4.34 -2.18
C LYS A 216 8.02 3.15 -3.00
N GLY A 217 8.90 2.33 -2.44
CA GLY A 217 9.38 1.12 -3.10
C GLY A 217 8.26 0.10 -3.33
N TRP A 218 7.35 -0.03 -2.37
CA TRP A 218 6.15 -0.88 -2.51
C TRP A 218 5.16 -0.35 -3.54
N GLU A 219 4.97 0.96 -3.64
CA GLU A 219 4.19 1.60 -4.69
C GLU A 219 4.78 1.31 -6.09
N GLN A 220 6.11 1.44 -6.23
CA GLN A 220 6.81 1.10 -7.47
C GLN A 220 6.68 -0.39 -7.83
N LEU A 221 6.78 -1.29 -6.85
CA LEU A 221 6.53 -2.71 -7.10
C LEU A 221 5.10 -2.95 -7.58
N SER A 222 4.12 -2.27 -6.99
CA SER A 222 2.72 -2.33 -7.43
C SER A 222 2.57 -1.98 -8.92
N ASP A 223 3.22 -0.90 -9.34
CA ASP A 223 3.16 -0.47 -10.75
C ASP A 223 3.83 -1.51 -11.67
N MET A 224 4.98 -2.07 -11.26
CA MET A 224 5.64 -3.14 -12.02
C MET A 224 4.75 -4.41 -12.14
N LEU A 225 4.04 -4.79 -11.07
CA LEU A 225 3.13 -5.94 -11.10
C LEU A 225 1.94 -5.71 -12.04
N LYS A 226 1.38 -4.50 -12.07
CA LYS A 226 0.32 -4.13 -13.02
C LYS A 226 0.81 -4.19 -14.47
N ASP A 227 2.03 -3.74 -14.72
CA ASP A 227 2.65 -3.83 -16.05
C ASP A 227 2.86 -5.29 -16.46
N MET A 228 3.29 -6.16 -15.55
CA MET A 228 3.43 -7.60 -15.80
C MET A 228 2.06 -8.27 -16.07
N GLU A 229 1.03 -7.90 -15.31
CA GLU A 229 -0.34 -8.39 -15.52
C GLU A 229 -0.88 -7.94 -16.88
N ALA A 230 -0.68 -6.67 -17.25
CA ALA A 230 -1.08 -6.14 -18.56
C ALA A 230 -0.36 -6.83 -19.74
N GLN A 231 0.85 -7.36 -19.52
CA GLN A 231 1.59 -8.15 -20.49
C GLN A 231 1.21 -9.64 -20.50
N GLY A 232 0.30 -10.07 -19.62
CA GLY A 232 -0.14 -11.46 -19.51
C GLY A 232 0.88 -12.40 -18.90
N LEU A 233 1.91 -11.89 -18.21
CA LEU A 233 2.97 -12.72 -17.60
C LEU A 233 2.48 -13.62 -16.46
N PHE A 234 1.28 -13.36 -15.95
CA PHE A 234 0.62 -14.21 -14.94
C PHE A 234 -0.33 -15.25 -15.56
N ASP A 235 -0.59 -15.16 -16.88
CA ASP A 235 -1.49 -16.06 -17.60
C ASP A 235 -0.75 -17.32 -18.08
N ASP A 236 -0.69 -18.36 -17.28
CA ASP A 236 0.01 -19.63 -17.58
C ASP A 236 1.55 -19.50 -17.70
N PRO A 237 2.22 -18.93 -16.67
CA PRO A 237 3.63 -18.58 -16.71
C PRO A 237 4.52 -19.81 -16.85
N SER A 238 5.48 -19.75 -17.79
CA SER A 238 6.59 -20.71 -17.90
C SER A 238 7.55 -20.59 -16.70
N ASP A 239 8.45 -21.56 -16.56
CA ASP A 239 9.50 -21.51 -15.52
C ASP A 239 10.42 -20.28 -15.71
N ASP A 240 10.68 -19.89 -16.96
CA ASP A 240 11.46 -18.69 -17.28
C ASP A 240 10.70 -17.41 -16.89
N ASP A 241 9.39 -17.33 -17.13
CA ASP A 241 8.57 -16.19 -16.68
C ASP A 241 8.53 -16.10 -15.16
N ARG A 242 8.41 -17.24 -14.48
CA ARG A 242 8.44 -17.29 -13.01
C ARG A 242 9.78 -16.80 -12.46
N ALA A 243 10.88 -17.23 -13.06
CA ALA A 243 12.21 -16.81 -12.67
C ALA A 243 12.42 -15.31 -12.93
N PHE A 244 11.96 -14.80 -14.07
CA PHE A 244 12.01 -13.37 -14.42
C PHE A 244 11.23 -12.52 -13.40
N ILE A 245 9.99 -12.88 -13.13
CA ILE A 245 9.13 -12.15 -12.19
C ILE A 245 9.74 -12.16 -10.79
N ALA A 246 10.20 -13.33 -10.30
CA ALA A 246 10.84 -13.44 -9.00
C ALA A 246 12.13 -12.59 -8.92
N GLY A 247 12.89 -12.51 -10.02
CA GLY A 247 14.07 -11.67 -10.16
C GLY A 247 13.71 -10.18 -10.02
N VAL A 248 12.76 -9.70 -10.80
CA VAL A 248 12.31 -8.29 -10.76
C VAL A 248 11.78 -7.91 -9.36
N ILE A 249 11.01 -8.79 -8.73
CA ILE A 249 10.52 -8.57 -7.37
C ILE A 249 11.70 -8.48 -6.39
N SER A 250 12.62 -9.43 -6.44
CA SER A 250 13.79 -9.45 -5.54
C SER A 250 14.69 -8.24 -5.76
N ASP A 251 14.84 -7.83 -7.02
CA ASP A 251 15.55 -6.61 -7.36
C ASP A 251 14.89 -5.35 -6.80
N GLN A 252 13.58 -5.32 -6.59
CA GLN A 252 12.85 -4.17 -6.08
C GLN A 252 12.76 -4.14 -4.54
N ILE A 253 12.54 -5.28 -3.88
CA ILE A 253 12.31 -5.33 -2.42
C ILE A 253 13.37 -6.10 -1.64
N GLY A 254 14.43 -6.57 -2.30
CA GLY A 254 15.54 -7.30 -1.68
C GLY A 254 15.34 -8.82 -1.71
N TYR A 255 16.47 -9.53 -1.66
CA TYR A 255 16.53 -10.99 -1.82
C TYR A 255 16.05 -11.77 -0.60
N ASP A 256 15.85 -11.12 0.54
CA ASP A 256 15.23 -11.70 1.74
C ASP A 256 13.69 -11.70 1.69
N ALA A 257 13.07 -10.68 1.07
CA ALA A 257 11.62 -10.56 0.94
C ALA A 257 11.09 -11.04 -0.42
N GLY A 258 11.86 -10.83 -1.49
CA GLY A 258 11.45 -11.11 -2.87
C GLY A 258 11.00 -12.55 -3.11
N PRO A 259 11.78 -13.59 -2.73
CA PRO A 259 11.37 -14.98 -2.90
C PRO A 259 10.09 -15.33 -2.13
N LEU A 260 9.90 -14.77 -0.94
CA LEU A 260 8.66 -14.98 -0.15
C LEU A 260 7.45 -14.36 -0.84
N PHE A 261 7.63 -13.14 -1.37
CA PHE A 261 6.59 -12.45 -2.11
C PHE A 261 6.23 -13.19 -3.41
N ALA A 262 7.23 -13.62 -4.19
CA ALA A 262 7.01 -14.40 -5.41
C ALA A 262 6.30 -15.73 -5.11
N THR A 263 6.69 -16.44 -4.05
CA THR A 263 6.01 -17.67 -3.62
C THR A 263 4.54 -17.40 -3.31
N MET A 264 4.22 -16.33 -2.60
CA MET A 264 2.84 -15.94 -2.31
C MET A 264 2.04 -15.66 -3.59
N ILE A 265 2.66 -15.03 -4.61
CA ILE A 265 2.01 -14.82 -5.91
C ILE A 265 1.68 -16.17 -6.56
N TRP A 266 2.66 -17.07 -6.65
CA TRP A 266 2.46 -18.39 -7.27
C TRP A 266 1.39 -19.19 -6.56
N ASP A 267 1.41 -19.19 -5.22
CA ASP A 267 0.37 -19.82 -4.43
C ASP A 267 -1.01 -19.22 -4.68
N SER A 268 -1.09 -17.92 -4.93
CA SER A 268 -2.33 -17.22 -5.27
C SER A 268 -2.83 -17.55 -6.67
N ILE A 269 -1.95 -17.54 -7.68
CA ILE A 269 -2.28 -17.87 -9.08
C ILE A 269 -2.70 -19.34 -9.21
N GLU A 270 -1.99 -20.22 -8.53
CA GLU A 270 -2.30 -21.65 -8.53
C GLU A 270 -3.50 -22.00 -7.63
N SER A 271 -3.90 -21.11 -6.73
CA SER A 271 -5.13 -21.28 -5.97
C SER A 271 -6.34 -21.02 -6.86
N ILE A 272 -7.34 -21.88 -6.72
CA ILE A 272 -8.62 -21.68 -7.43
C ILE A 272 -9.47 -20.76 -6.54
N PRO A 273 -9.78 -19.52 -6.97
CA PRO A 273 -10.58 -18.61 -6.15
C PRO A 273 -12.02 -19.09 -6.03
N LEU A 274 -12.68 -18.82 -4.91
CA LEU A 274 -14.06 -19.19 -4.66
C LEU A 274 -15.01 -18.74 -5.78
N SER A 275 -14.76 -17.60 -6.39
CA SER A 275 -15.55 -17.07 -7.51
C SER A 275 -15.60 -18.00 -8.73
N LYS A 276 -14.59 -18.84 -8.92
CA LYS A 276 -14.58 -19.87 -9.99
C LYS A 276 -15.39 -21.12 -9.62
N VAL A 277 -15.59 -21.36 -8.32
CA VAL A 277 -16.42 -22.45 -7.79
C VAL A 277 -17.87 -22.02 -7.72
N MET A 278 -18.14 -20.80 -7.25
CA MET A 278 -19.45 -20.21 -7.08
C MET A 278 -20.00 -19.60 -8.38
N THR A 279 -20.01 -20.40 -9.44
CA THR A 279 -20.58 -20.03 -10.73
C THR A 279 -21.88 -20.83 -10.97
N ASN A 280 -22.82 -20.21 -11.70
CA ASN A 280 -24.06 -20.90 -12.12
C ASN A 280 -23.85 -21.81 -13.35
N LYS A 281 -22.58 -22.10 -13.69
CA LYS A 281 -22.20 -23.03 -14.74
C LYS A 281 -21.29 -24.12 -14.17
N PRO A 282 -21.27 -25.33 -14.75
CA PRO A 282 -20.30 -26.36 -14.36
C PRO A 282 -18.86 -25.84 -14.45
N VAL A 283 -18.06 -26.16 -13.46
CA VAL A 283 -16.64 -25.81 -13.47
C VAL A 283 -15.92 -26.55 -14.59
N PRO A 284 -15.05 -25.88 -15.37
CA PRO A 284 -14.26 -26.53 -16.39
C PRO A 284 -13.38 -27.65 -15.82
N GLN A 285 -13.32 -28.79 -16.51
CA GLN A 285 -12.52 -29.94 -16.10
C GLN A 285 -11.03 -29.59 -15.88
N LYS A 286 -10.50 -28.61 -16.62
CA LYS A 286 -9.12 -28.08 -16.46
C LYS A 286 -8.88 -27.62 -15.02
N LEU A 287 -9.82 -26.89 -14.40
CA LEU A 287 -9.68 -26.39 -13.03
C LEU A 287 -9.78 -27.54 -11.99
N ILE A 288 -10.65 -28.50 -12.23
CA ILE A 288 -10.76 -29.69 -11.37
C ILE A 288 -9.46 -30.50 -11.42
N ASN A 289 -8.90 -30.68 -12.60
CA ASN A 289 -7.61 -31.36 -12.77
C ASN A 289 -6.45 -30.58 -12.13
N GLN A 290 -6.44 -29.27 -12.25
CA GLN A 290 -5.47 -28.38 -11.58
C GLN A 290 -5.52 -28.59 -10.05
N PHE A 291 -6.70 -28.57 -9.45
CA PHE A 291 -6.87 -28.83 -8.02
C PHE A 291 -6.46 -30.27 -7.62
N ALA A 292 -6.83 -31.26 -8.41
CA ALA A 292 -6.47 -32.65 -8.16
C ALA A 292 -4.95 -32.90 -8.19
N ASN A 293 -4.22 -32.14 -9.03
CA ASN A 293 -2.76 -32.23 -9.14
C ASN A 293 -2.02 -31.53 -8.00
N ASN A 294 -2.66 -30.59 -7.29
CA ASN A 294 -2.07 -29.93 -6.14
C ASN A 294 -1.64 -30.91 -5.04
N THR A 295 -0.69 -30.50 -4.19
CA THR A 295 -0.35 -31.27 -2.99
C THR A 295 -1.55 -31.32 -2.04
N LEU A 296 -1.63 -32.33 -1.18
CA LEU A 296 -2.69 -32.43 -0.18
C LEU A 296 -2.80 -31.15 0.68
N GLN A 297 -1.67 -30.62 1.15
CA GLN A 297 -1.64 -29.41 1.95
C GLN A 297 -2.24 -28.21 1.20
N LYS A 298 -1.94 -28.07 -0.08
CA LYS A 298 -2.45 -26.99 -0.91
C LYS A 298 -3.95 -27.16 -1.18
N GLN A 299 -4.44 -28.37 -1.37
CA GLN A 299 -5.86 -28.67 -1.48
C GLN A 299 -6.62 -28.26 -0.20
N ILE A 300 -6.09 -28.60 0.99
CA ILE A 300 -6.67 -28.23 2.28
C ILE A 300 -6.74 -26.72 2.43
N ILE A 301 -5.61 -26.01 2.22
CA ILE A 301 -5.54 -24.54 2.32
C ILE A 301 -6.56 -23.87 1.38
N THR A 302 -6.67 -24.37 0.15
CA THR A 302 -7.61 -23.82 -0.84
C THR A 302 -9.05 -23.96 -0.36
N VAL A 303 -9.44 -25.15 0.13
CA VAL A 303 -10.80 -25.39 0.61
C VAL A 303 -11.10 -24.62 1.89
N ASP A 304 -10.16 -24.54 2.83
CA ASP A 304 -10.31 -23.75 4.06
C ASP A 304 -10.51 -22.25 3.73
N SER A 305 -9.78 -21.74 2.73
CA SER A 305 -9.96 -20.36 2.23
C SER A 305 -11.37 -20.17 1.65
N TRP A 306 -11.88 -21.12 0.87
CA TRP A 306 -13.26 -21.05 0.35
C TRP A 306 -14.28 -21.03 1.47
N LEU A 307 -14.15 -21.91 2.47
CA LEU A 307 -15.07 -21.98 3.60
C LEU A 307 -15.07 -20.70 4.43
N ALA A 308 -13.89 -20.11 4.65
CA ALA A 308 -13.76 -18.84 5.36
C ALA A 308 -14.44 -17.69 4.58
N GLU A 309 -14.20 -17.59 3.27
CA GLU A 309 -14.80 -16.57 2.41
C GLU A 309 -16.32 -16.75 2.27
N MET A 310 -16.81 -17.99 2.18
CA MET A 310 -18.25 -18.29 2.17
C MET A 310 -18.94 -17.81 3.45
N LYS A 311 -18.29 -18.02 4.60
CA LYS A 311 -18.79 -17.62 5.91
C LYS A 311 -18.84 -16.09 6.05
N GLU A 312 -17.79 -15.41 5.61
CA GLU A 312 -17.69 -13.95 5.69
C GLU A 312 -18.72 -13.25 4.80
N ARG A 313 -18.93 -13.77 3.57
CA ARG A 313 -19.81 -13.13 2.58
C ARG A 313 -21.30 -13.45 2.73
N ASN A 314 -21.66 -14.38 3.61
CA ASN A 314 -23.05 -14.88 3.78
C ASN A 314 -23.71 -15.22 2.42
N VAL A 315 -23.00 -16.03 1.61
CA VAL A 315 -23.35 -16.26 0.19
C VAL A 315 -24.59 -17.15 0.11
N LYS A 316 -25.57 -16.77 -0.72
CA LYS A 316 -26.68 -17.66 -1.10
C LYS A 316 -26.20 -18.67 -2.13
N PHE A 317 -26.43 -19.95 -1.85
CA PHE A 317 -25.97 -21.05 -2.70
C PHE A 317 -27.04 -21.48 -3.69
N THR A 318 -26.61 -21.84 -4.88
CA THR A 318 -27.46 -22.55 -5.88
C THR A 318 -27.07 -24.03 -5.94
N PRO A 319 -27.94 -24.92 -6.44
CA PRO A 319 -27.57 -26.34 -6.67
C PRO A 319 -26.28 -26.51 -7.49
N GLN A 320 -26.03 -25.60 -8.44
CA GLN A 320 -24.82 -25.62 -9.26
C GLN A 320 -23.57 -25.27 -8.46
N HIS A 321 -23.64 -24.32 -7.50
CA HIS A 321 -22.54 -24.01 -6.60
C HIS A 321 -22.11 -25.21 -5.78
N VAL A 322 -23.08 -25.95 -5.26
CA VAL A 322 -22.84 -27.18 -4.50
C VAL A 322 -22.22 -28.27 -5.39
N ALA A 323 -22.75 -28.47 -6.58
CA ALA A 323 -22.20 -29.44 -7.55
C ALA A 323 -20.75 -29.14 -7.89
N ASN A 324 -20.42 -27.85 -8.11
CA ASN A 324 -19.07 -27.40 -8.37
C ASN A 324 -18.14 -27.68 -7.18
N PHE A 325 -18.57 -27.35 -5.95
CA PHE A 325 -17.80 -27.64 -4.74
C PHE A 325 -17.52 -29.12 -4.57
N ILE A 326 -18.54 -29.98 -4.74
CA ILE A 326 -18.42 -31.42 -4.63
C ILE A 326 -17.44 -31.98 -5.68
N ALA A 327 -17.43 -31.44 -6.89
CA ALA A 327 -16.48 -31.86 -7.92
C ALA A 327 -15.02 -31.66 -7.50
N PHE A 328 -14.69 -30.56 -6.83
CA PHE A 328 -13.35 -30.36 -6.26
C PHE A 328 -13.09 -31.24 -5.03
N TRP A 329 -14.01 -31.23 -4.07
CA TRP A 329 -13.93 -32.03 -2.85
C TRP A 329 -13.73 -33.52 -3.14
N GLY A 330 -14.43 -34.05 -4.13
CA GLY A 330 -14.31 -35.45 -4.55
C GLY A 330 -12.90 -35.83 -5.03
N THR A 331 -12.13 -34.87 -5.55
CA THR A 331 -10.75 -35.09 -6.05
C THR A 331 -9.65 -34.86 -5.00
N MET A 332 -9.98 -34.53 -3.75
CA MET A 332 -8.99 -34.43 -2.68
C MET A 332 -8.27 -35.77 -2.46
N LYS A 333 -6.96 -35.68 -2.18
CA LYS A 333 -6.06 -36.86 -2.11
C LYS A 333 -6.19 -37.68 -0.85
N SER A 334 -6.86 -37.17 0.19
CA SER A 334 -6.98 -37.88 1.49
C SER A 334 -8.44 -37.92 1.94
N ASP A 335 -8.89 -39.09 2.33
CA ASP A 335 -10.21 -39.27 2.90
C ASP A 335 -10.35 -38.63 4.28
N ASP A 336 -9.25 -38.58 5.08
CA ASP A 336 -9.23 -37.84 6.34
C ASP A 336 -9.41 -36.33 6.09
N ALA A 337 -8.79 -35.77 5.04
CA ALA A 337 -8.98 -34.39 4.67
C ALA A 337 -10.41 -34.13 4.17
N LYS A 338 -10.99 -35.01 3.36
CA LYS A 338 -12.40 -34.91 2.96
C LYS A 338 -13.34 -34.92 4.16
N THR A 339 -13.07 -35.80 5.11
CA THR A 339 -13.85 -35.93 6.36
C THR A 339 -13.75 -34.63 7.17
N ASN A 340 -12.54 -34.08 7.36
CA ASN A 340 -12.34 -32.84 8.11
C ASN A 340 -13.05 -31.64 7.45
N VAL A 341 -13.02 -31.54 6.12
CA VAL A 341 -13.79 -30.54 5.36
C VAL A 341 -15.29 -30.72 5.57
N GLY A 342 -15.77 -31.96 5.51
CA GLY A 342 -17.15 -32.28 5.81
C GLY A 342 -17.59 -31.87 7.22
N TYR A 343 -16.75 -32.15 8.24
CA TYR A 343 -16.99 -31.66 9.61
C TYR A 343 -16.99 -30.16 9.73
N ALA A 344 -16.06 -29.45 9.06
CA ALA A 344 -16.01 -28.00 9.06
C ALA A 344 -17.30 -27.41 8.45
N ILE A 345 -17.74 -27.93 7.32
CA ILE A 345 -19.02 -27.57 6.70
C ILE A 345 -20.17 -27.81 7.68
N THR A 346 -20.25 -29.00 8.27
CA THR A 346 -21.30 -29.34 9.22
C THR A 346 -21.29 -28.40 10.40
N ARG A 347 -20.14 -28.15 11.04
CA ARG A 347 -20.00 -27.28 12.20
C ARG A 347 -20.36 -25.82 11.87
N ASP A 348 -19.81 -25.28 10.80
CA ASP A 348 -19.86 -23.85 10.55
C ASP A 348 -21.15 -23.39 9.85
N PHE A 349 -21.83 -24.33 9.16
CA PHE A 349 -23.04 -24.02 8.40
C PHE A 349 -24.28 -24.82 8.87
N PHE A 350 -24.11 -25.87 9.69
CA PHE A 350 -25.23 -26.70 10.19
C PHE A 350 -25.57 -26.51 11.67
N THR A 351 -24.59 -26.19 12.55
CA THR A 351 -24.84 -26.21 14.00
C THR A 351 -25.67 -25.05 14.52
N ALA A 352 -25.81 -23.98 13.75
CA ALA A 352 -26.65 -22.85 14.17
C ALA A 352 -28.16 -23.24 14.27
N ASP A 353 -28.60 -24.28 13.58
CA ASP A 353 -30.03 -24.64 13.47
C ASP A 353 -30.44 -25.98 14.11
N LEU A 354 -29.48 -26.82 14.54
CA LEU A 354 -29.83 -28.07 15.23
C LEU A 354 -30.44 -27.85 16.61
N ASN A 355 -30.29 -26.67 17.23
CA ASN A 355 -30.89 -26.30 18.50
C ASN A 355 -32.22 -25.56 18.35
N ALA A 356 -32.64 -25.18 17.15
CA ALA A 356 -33.93 -24.55 16.90
C ALA A 356 -34.91 -25.65 16.49
N SER A 357 -35.86 -25.97 17.37
CA SER A 357 -36.92 -26.97 17.21
C SER A 357 -37.96 -26.69 16.10
N ASN A 358 -37.57 -25.99 15.03
CA ASN A 358 -38.43 -25.68 13.90
C ASN A 358 -37.77 -26.02 12.56
N LYS A 359 -38.00 -27.25 12.08
CA LYS A 359 -37.58 -27.76 10.77
C LYS A 359 -38.07 -26.94 9.54
N ALA A 360 -38.82 -25.89 9.75
CA ALA A 360 -39.46 -25.14 8.66
C ALA A 360 -38.63 -23.96 8.12
N ASN A 361 -37.61 -23.47 8.84
CA ASN A 361 -36.87 -22.26 8.48
C ASN A 361 -35.45 -22.50 7.94
N VAL A 362 -35.02 -23.73 7.79
CA VAL A 362 -33.68 -24.11 7.26
C VAL A 362 -33.61 -23.90 5.73
N LYS A 363 -34.68 -23.48 5.11
CA LYS A 363 -34.90 -23.61 3.66
C LYS A 363 -34.09 -22.71 2.75
N ASP A 364 -33.56 -21.61 3.18
CA ASP A 364 -33.16 -20.63 2.16
C ASP A 364 -31.72 -20.08 2.22
N ASP A 365 -30.93 -20.27 3.29
CA ASP A 365 -29.68 -19.51 3.44
C ASP A 365 -28.41 -20.28 3.80
N CYS A 366 -28.44 -21.65 3.83
CA CYS A 366 -27.30 -22.42 4.30
C CYS A 366 -26.86 -23.49 3.28
N ILE A 367 -25.56 -23.75 3.13
CA ILE A 367 -25.01 -24.91 2.39
C ILE A 367 -25.72 -26.19 2.81
N ALA A 368 -26.05 -26.32 4.09
CA ALA A 368 -26.82 -27.43 4.64
C ALA A 368 -28.16 -27.64 3.96
N GLY A 369 -28.93 -26.57 3.77
CA GLY A 369 -30.21 -26.66 3.09
C GLY A 369 -30.05 -27.16 1.63
N LEU A 370 -28.98 -26.79 0.97
CA LEU A 370 -28.68 -27.23 -0.39
C LEU A 370 -28.20 -28.69 -0.45
N PHE A 371 -27.40 -29.15 0.53
CA PHE A 371 -27.03 -30.57 0.64
C PHE A 371 -28.19 -31.47 1.03
N TYR A 372 -29.17 -30.96 1.80
CA TYR A 372 -30.36 -31.72 2.24
C TYR A 372 -31.53 -31.62 1.29
N PHE A 373 -31.65 -30.55 0.49
CA PHE A 373 -32.79 -30.28 -0.38
C PHE A 373 -32.40 -30.04 -1.84
N GLY A 374 -31.09 -30.14 -2.17
CA GLY A 374 -30.61 -30.07 -3.53
C GLY A 374 -30.92 -31.34 -4.33
N ASP A 375 -30.70 -31.29 -5.62
CA ASP A 375 -30.84 -32.44 -6.52
C ASP A 375 -30.00 -33.60 -5.98
N GLU A 376 -30.65 -34.71 -5.65
CA GLU A 376 -30.04 -35.92 -5.08
C GLU A 376 -28.85 -36.43 -5.91
N THR A 377 -28.85 -36.14 -7.21
CA THR A 377 -27.77 -36.50 -8.13
C THR A 377 -26.41 -35.92 -7.71
N TYR A 378 -26.41 -34.71 -7.12
CA TYR A 378 -25.18 -34.01 -6.73
C TYR A 378 -24.81 -34.19 -5.26
N THR A 379 -25.82 -34.33 -4.39
CA THR A 379 -25.59 -34.40 -2.94
C THR A 379 -25.39 -35.81 -2.44
N LYS A 380 -25.97 -36.81 -3.12
CA LYS A 380 -25.92 -38.23 -2.73
C LYS A 380 -24.48 -38.75 -2.50
N PRO A 381 -23.49 -38.52 -3.38
CA PRO A 381 -22.13 -38.99 -3.14
C PRO A 381 -21.47 -38.36 -1.90
N PHE A 382 -21.78 -37.10 -1.58
CA PHE A 382 -21.28 -36.44 -0.40
C PHE A 382 -21.91 -36.98 0.88
N VAL A 383 -23.23 -37.17 0.88
CA VAL A 383 -23.98 -37.75 2.02
C VAL A 383 -23.53 -39.19 2.27
N GLU A 384 -23.42 -40.00 1.25
CA GLU A 384 -22.96 -41.40 1.37
C GLU A 384 -21.53 -41.48 1.92
N PHE A 385 -20.66 -40.56 1.51
CA PHE A 385 -19.31 -40.52 2.03
C PHE A 385 -19.29 -40.09 3.50
N MET A 386 -20.04 -39.05 3.86
CA MET A 386 -20.13 -38.55 5.24
C MET A 386 -20.74 -39.62 6.18
N ASP A 387 -21.77 -40.31 5.76
CA ASP A 387 -22.38 -41.43 6.52
C ASP A 387 -21.36 -42.55 6.79
N LYS A 388 -20.54 -42.90 5.80
CA LYS A 388 -19.46 -43.89 5.96
C LYS A 388 -18.37 -43.40 6.92
N ALA A 389 -17.97 -42.14 6.81
CA ALA A 389 -16.95 -41.51 7.68
C ALA A 389 -17.41 -41.42 9.14
N LEU A 390 -18.68 -41.05 9.36
CA LEU A 390 -19.30 -41.00 10.69
C LEU A 390 -19.41 -42.38 11.32
N SER A 391 -19.90 -43.38 10.56
CA SER A 391 -19.99 -44.76 11.01
C SER A 391 -18.63 -45.36 11.37
N ALA A 392 -17.57 -45.01 10.64
CA ALA A 392 -16.20 -45.43 10.94
C ALA A 392 -15.62 -44.75 12.19
N ALA A 393 -16.03 -43.50 12.47
CA ALA A 393 -15.62 -42.79 13.68
C ALA A 393 -16.31 -43.31 14.95
N GLU A 394 -17.58 -43.66 14.87
CA GLU A 394 -18.32 -44.27 16.00
C GLU A 394 -17.74 -45.63 16.41
N ILE A 395 -17.21 -46.41 15.48
CA ILE A 395 -16.54 -47.68 15.75
C ILE A 395 -15.20 -47.52 16.50
N LYS A 396 -14.55 -46.36 16.38
CA LYS A 396 -13.28 -46.05 17.07
C LYS A 396 -13.46 -45.50 18.49
N VAL A 397 -14.64 -45.12 18.90
CA VAL A 397 -14.97 -44.58 20.22
C VAL A 397 -15.62 -45.62 21.14
N SER A 398 -15.94 -46.79 20.65
CA SER A 398 -16.35 -47.98 21.40
C SER A 398 -15.17 -48.93 21.61
#